data_7970cd9ed1cf486f9f8df743a0d2f5ef
#
_entry.id   7970cd9ed1cf486f9f8df743a0d2f5ef
#
_cell.length_a   1.000
_cell.length_b   1.000
_cell.length_c   1.000
_cell.angle_alpha   90.00
_cell.angle_beta   90.00
_cell.angle_gamma   90.00
#
_symmetry.space_group_name_H-M   'P 1'
#
loop_
_entity.id
_entity.type
_entity.pdbx_description
1 polymer ?
#
loop_
_entity_poly.entity_id
_entity_poly.type
_entity_poly.pdbx_seq_one_letter_code
_entity_poly.pdbx_strand_id
1 'polypeptide(L)'
;ETLVIYITDKLEIQAKAGADVLMIFDSWSHMIPNNFFKDFAIDPIAQIISLLRSRNINIPVIGFPFKSGGSLIKYSYESNVDCVALDWTVNLSWALESINPSIAIQGNLDPASLIPKHNPFLRENVESILKQMKDRKFIFNVGHGLTPESRIDSVKQVIEIIKEFEI
;
A
#
# COMPACT_ATOMS: atom_id res chain seq x y z
N GLU A 1 -0.46 -23.08 -4.99
CA GLU A 1 0.35 -23.59 -3.85
C GLU A 1 1.84 -23.27 -4.01
N THR A 2 2.50 -23.60 -5.13
CA THR A 2 3.95 -23.39 -5.32
C THR A 2 4.38 -21.93 -5.13
N LEU A 3 3.64 -20.97 -5.69
CA LEU A 3 3.94 -19.55 -5.53
C LEU A 3 3.77 -19.05 -4.08
N VAL A 4 2.77 -19.55 -3.37
CA VAL A 4 2.54 -19.20 -1.97
C VAL A 4 3.75 -19.60 -1.13
N ILE A 5 4.25 -20.82 -1.29
CA ILE A 5 5.42 -21.31 -0.56
C ILE A 5 6.66 -20.48 -0.91
N TYR A 6 6.93 -20.27 -2.20
CA TYR A 6 8.10 -19.53 -2.67
C TYR A 6 8.12 -18.07 -2.17
N ILE A 7 6.97 -17.39 -2.22
CA ILE A 7 6.86 -16.02 -1.71
C ILE A 7 7.03 -15.98 -0.19
N THR A 8 6.44 -16.95 0.52
CA THR A 8 6.62 -17.06 1.97
C THR A 8 8.10 -17.23 2.34
N ASP A 9 8.82 -18.10 1.65
CA ASP A 9 10.26 -18.34 1.89
C ASP A 9 11.08 -17.06 1.65
N LYS A 10 10.79 -16.32 0.58
CA LYS A 10 11.43 -15.03 0.29
C LYS A 10 11.17 -13.98 1.37
N LEU A 11 9.93 -13.85 1.82
CA LEU A 11 9.54 -12.90 2.86
C LEU A 11 10.17 -13.26 4.21
N GLU A 12 10.24 -14.55 4.53
CA GLU A 12 10.95 -15.03 5.73
C GLU A 12 12.43 -14.65 5.72
N ILE A 13 13.11 -14.78 4.57
CA ILE A 13 14.52 -14.38 4.42
C ILE A 13 14.67 -12.87 4.67
N GLN A 14 13.79 -12.05 4.12
CA GLN A 14 13.81 -10.61 4.34
C GLN A 14 13.60 -10.25 5.81
N ALA A 15 12.63 -10.88 6.47
CA ALA A 15 12.37 -10.69 7.89
C ALA A 15 13.58 -11.06 8.75
N LYS A 16 14.20 -12.23 8.50
CA LYS A 16 15.42 -12.68 9.20
C LYS A 16 16.63 -11.80 8.92
N ALA A 17 16.68 -11.13 7.79
CA ALA A 17 17.72 -10.14 7.46
C ALA A 17 17.51 -8.78 8.15
N GLY A 18 16.43 -8.61 8.92
CA GLY A 18 16.17 -7.40 9.72
C GLY A 18 15.17 -6.43 9.11
N ALA A 19 14.29 -6.86 8.21
CA ALA A 19 13.19 -6.02 7.75
C ALA A 19 12.17 -5.80 8.90
N ASP A 20 11.79 -4.54 9.13
CA ASP A 20 10.78 -4.17 10.13
C ASP A 20 9.34 -4.38 9.61
N VAL A 21 9.16 -4.32 8.29
CA VAL A 21 7.88 -4.47 7.60
C VAL A 21 8.10 -5.22 6.30
N LEU A 22 7.18 -6.11 5.94
CA LEU A 22 7.17 -6.78 4.63
C LEU A 22 6.10 -6.14 3.74
N MET A 23 6.33 -6.13 2.42
CA MET A 23 5.33 -5.64 1.48
C MET A 23 5.16 -6.61 0.30
N ILE A 24 3.90 -6.93 -0.01
CA ILE A 24 3.53 -7.78 -1.13
C ILE A 24 2.89 -6.93 -2.22
N PHE A 25 3.54 -6.88 -3.39
CA PHE A 25 3.06 -6.13 -4.55
C PHE A 25 2.31 -7.07 -5.49
N ASP A 26 0.99 -6.93 -5.54
CA ASP A 26 0.16 -7.59 -6.56
C ASP A 26 -0.16 -6.58 -7.68
N SER A 27 0.85 -6.34 -8.51
CA SER A 27 0.79 -5.33 -9.57
C SER A 27 -0.20 -5.66 -10.70
N TRP A 28 -0.66 -6.89 -10.77
CA TRP A 28 -1.57 -7.39 -11.82
C TRP A 28 -2.96 -7.74 -11.29
N SER A 29 -3.26 -7.45 -10.03
CA SER A 29 -4.57 -7.76 -9.42
C SER A 29 -5.77 -7.16 -10.19
N HIS A 30 -5.58 -6.02 -10.85
CA HIS A 30 -6.59 -5.38 -11.71
C HIS A 30 -7.01 -6.22 -12.93
N MET A 31 -6.20 -7.20 -13.33
CA MET A 31 -6.51 -8.10 -14.45
C MET A 31 -7.41 -9.28 -14.02
N ILE A 32 -7.59 -9.48 -12.71
CA ILE A 32 -8.37 -10.60 -12.17
C ILE A 32 -9.86 -10.25 -12.23
N PRO A 33 -10.70 -11.03 -12.91
CA PRO A 33 -12.15 -10.82 -12.87
C PRO A 33 -12.69 -10.89 -11.44
N ASN A 34 -13.68 -10.07 -11.12
CA ASN A 34 -14.19 -9.92 -9.74
C ASN A 34 -14.65 -11.25 -9.10
N ASN A 35 -15.24 -12.16 -9.87
CA ASN A 35 -15.67 -13.48 -9.39
C ASN A 35 -14.50 -14.42 -9.01
N PHE A 36 -13.28 -14.14 -9.49
CA PHE A 36 -12.06 -14.90 -9.17
C PHE A 36 -11.11 -14.13 -8.24
N PHE A 37 -11.45 -12.90 -7.87
CA PHE A 37 -10.55 -12.05 -7.10
C PHE A 37 -10.22 -12.65 -5.73
N LYS A 38 -11.19 -13.30 -5.09
CA LYS A 38 -10.94 -14.01 -3.83
C LYS A 38 -9.91 -15.10 -4.00
N ASP A 39 -10.09 -15.98 -4.98
CA ASP A 39 -9.27 -17.18 -5.16
C ASP A 39 -7.83 -16.87 -5.59
N PHE A 40 -7.63 -15.77 -6.33
CA PHE A 40 -6.32 -15.45 -6.92
C PHE A 40 -5.61 -14.24 -6.30
N ALA A 41 -6.30 -13.38 -5.56
CA ALA A 41 -5.68 -12.23 -4.91
C ALA A 41 -5.81 -12.28 -3.37
N ILE A 42 -6.94 -12.69 -2.81
CA ILE A 42 -7.16 -12.64 -1.36
C ILE A 42 -6.61 -13.90 -0.69
N ASP A 43 -7.09 -15.07 -1.08
CA ASP A 43 -6.74 -16.33 -0.42
C ASP A 43 -5.23 -16.67 -0.48
N PRO A 44 -4.51 -16.44 -1.60
CA PRO A 44 -3.07 -16.63 -1.62
C PRO A 44 -2.32 -15.73 -0.63
N ILE A 45 -2.73 -14.47 -0.48
CA ILE A 45 -2.11 -13.54 0.47
C ILE A 45 -2.41 -13.97 1.91
N ALA A 46 -3.64 -14.33 2.21
CA ALA A 46 -4.01 -14.85 3.53
C ALA A 46 -3.21 -16.12 3.90
N GLN A 47 -2.98 -17.03 2.93
CA GLN A 47 -2.16 -18.20 3.12
C GLN A 47 -0.70 -17.87 3.39
N ILE A 48 -0.10 -16.94 2.63
CA ILE A 48 1.28 -16.45 2.84
C ILE A 48 1.42 -15.91 4.27
N ILE A 49 0.50 -15.05 4.71
CA ILE A 49 0.53 -14.47 6.04
C ILE A 49 0.40 -15.55 7.11
N SER A 50 -0.53 -16.49 6.95
CA SER A 50 -0.70 -17.60 7.87
C SER A 50 0.58 -18.44 8.00
N LEU A 51 1.24 -18.74 6.89
CA LEU A 51 2.51 -19.48 6.88
C LEU A 51 3.63 -18.67 7.57
N LEU A 52 3.75 -17.37 7.33
CA LEU A 52 4.70 -16.51 8.03
C LEU A 52 4.49 -16.56 9.54
N ARG A 53 3.24 -16.43 10.00
CA ARG A 53 2.89 -16.49 11.44
C ARG A 53 3.22 -17.88 12.03
N SER A 54 2.94 -18.98 11.31
CA SER A 54 3.30 -20.33 11.75
C SER A 54 4.82 -20.55 11.89
N ARG A 55 5.61 -19.76 11.17
CA ARG A 55 7.09 -19.75 11.25
C ARG A 55 7.64 -18.71 12.25
N ASN A 56 6.80 -18.16 13.12
CA ASN A 56 7.13 -17.11 14.09
C ASN A 56 7.61 -15.79 13.47
N ILE A 57 7.26 -15.50 12.22
CA ILE A 57 7.50 -14.20 11.57
C ILE A 57 6.28 -13.31 11.84
N ASN A 58 6.39 -12.42 12.85
CA ASN A 58 5.28 -11.61 13.35
C ASN A 58 5.37 -10.13 12.97
N ILE A 59 6.32 -9.73 12.11
CA ILE A 59 6.44 -8.37 11.62
C ILE A 59 5.25 -8.02 10.70
N PRO A 60 4.86 -6.71 10.63
CA PRO A 60 3.71 -6.30 9.83
C PRO A 60 3.87 -6.58 8.34
N VAL A 61 2.75 -6.85 7.68
CA VAL A 61 2.69 -7.10 6.23
C VAL A 61 1.78 -6.07 5.57
N ILE A 62 2.29 -5.36 4.57
CA ILE A 62 1.55 -4.46 3.71
C ILE A 62 1.15 -5.21 2.43
N GLY A 63 -0.12 -5.18 2.07
CA GLY A 63 -0.61 -5.69 0.79
C GLY A 63 -0.91 -4.55 -0.18
N PHE A 64 -0.50 -4.69 -1.44
CA PHE A 64 -0.78 -3.72 -2.49
C PHE A 64 -1.51 -4.38 -3.67
N PRO A 65 -2.85 -4.54 -3.61
CA PRO A 65 -3.65 -5.03 -4.72
C PRO A 65 -3.93 -3.88 -5.70
N PHE A 66 -3.02 -3.67 -6.64
CA PHE A 66 -3.03 -2.52 -7.56
C PHE A 66 -4.31 -2.45 -8.39
N LYS A 67 -4.98 -1.28 -8.35
CA LYS A 67 -6.21 -0.98 -9.12
C LYS A 67 -7.33 -2.02 -8.94
N SER A 68 -7.45 -2.61 -7.76
CA SER A 68 -8.47 -3.63 -7.46
C SER A 68 -9.90 -3.08 -7.29
N GLY A 69 -10.08 -1.75 -7.34
CA GLY A 69 -11.40 -1.12 -7.28
C GLY A 69 -12.20 -1.51 -6.04
N GLY A 70 -13.47 -1.85 -6.22
CA GLY A 70 -14.36 -2.27 -5.11
C GLY A 70 -13.93 -3.55 -4.40
N SER A 71 -13.12 -4.41 -5.04
CA SER A 71 -12.58 -5.62 -4.43
C SER A 71 -11.60 -5.32 -3.28
N LEU A 72 -11.10 -4.08 -3.21
CA LEU A 72 -10.24 -3.59 -2.13
C LEU A 72 -10.93 -3.71 -0.75
N ILE A 73 -12.25 -3.52 -0.68
CA ILE A 73 -13.02 -3.69 0.55
C ILE A 73 -12.80 -5.11 1.08
N LYS A 74 -13.16 -6.10 0.28
CA LYS A 74 -13.05 -7.51 0.66
C LYS A 74 -11.63 -7.92 0.96
N TYR A 75 -10.65 -7.43 0.17
CA TYR A 75 -9.24 -7.64 0.41
C TYR A 75 -8.82 -7.15 1.80
N SER A 76 -9.26 -5.98 2.22
CA SER A 76 -8.91 -5.38 3.52
C SER A 76 -9.45 -6.16 4.74
N TYR A 77 -10.51 -6.93 4.55
CA TYR A 77 -11.11 -7.74 5.63
C TYR A 77 -10.64 -9.19 5.65
N GLU A 78 -10.28 -9.77 4.50
CA GLU A 78 -10.08 -11.22 4.37
C GLU A 78 -8.63 -11.63 4.08
N SER A 79 -7.76 -10.72 3.65
CA SER A 79 -6.37 -11.05 3.30
C SER A 79 -5.42 -11.18 4.49
N ASN A 80 -5.86 -10.77 5.70
CA ASN A 80 -5.06 -10.76 6.93
C ASN A 80 -3.83 -9.82 6.89
N VAL A 81 -3.79 -8.84 6.00
CA VAL A 81 -2.74 -7.81 5.98
C VAL A 81 -2.88 -6.86 7.16
N ASP A 82 -1.76 -6.34 7.67
CA ASP A 82 -1.74 -5.32 8.73
C ASP A 82 -1.92 -3.90 8.17
N CYS A 83 -1.65 -3.74 6.87
CA CYS A 83 -1.81 -2.48 6.14
C CYS A 83 -2.20 -2.77 4.69
N VAL A 84 -3.06 -1.94 4.11
CA VAL A 84 -3.37 -1.95 2.68
C VAL A 84 -2.80 -0.70 2.02
N ALA A 85 -2.03 -0.89 0.95
CA ALA A 85 -1.55 0.21 0.14
C ALA A 85 -2.55 0.55 -0.97
N LEU A 86 -2.78 1.84 -1.17
CA LEU A 86 -3.72 2.39 -2.14
C LEU A 86 -2.97 2.97 -3.33
N ASP A 87 -3.47 2.73 -4.53
CA ASP A 87 -3.03 3.46 -5.69
C ASP A 87 -3.67 4.86 -5.77
N TRP A 88 -3.11 5.72 -6.61
CA TRP A 88 -3.52 7.13 -6.72
C TRP A 88 -4.95 7.34 -7.29
N THR A 89 -5.58 6.31 -7.80
CA THR A 89 -6.96 6.39 -8.34
C THR A 89 -8.02 6.21 -7.25
N VAL A 90 -7.61 5.74 -6.07
CA VAL A 90 -8.51 5.51 -4.95
C VAL A 90 -8.86 6.83 -4.25
N ASN A 91 -10.14 7.12 -4.11
CA ASN A 91 -10.60 8.25 -3.32
C ASN A 91 -10.42 7.96 -1.82
N LEU A 92 -9.72 8.85 -1.11
CA LEU A 92 -9.39 8.63 0.31
C LEU A 92 -10.61 8.67 1.22
N SER A 93 -11.60 9.54 0.95
CA SER A 93 -12.83 9.59 1.75
C SER A 93 -13.59 8.28 1.65
N TRP A 94 -13.70 7.73 0.43
CA TRP A 94 -14.29 6.41 0.23
C TRP A 94 -13.48 5.31 0.94
N ALA A 95 -12.15 5.38 0.90
CA ALA A 95 -11.28 4.40 1.56
C ALA A 95 -11.47 4.43 3.08
N LEU A 96 -11.61 5.61 3.69
CA LEU A 96 -11.86 5.77 5.11
C LEU A 96 -13.18 5.14 5.56
N GLU A 97 -14.22 5.24 4.75
CA GLU A 97 -15.54 4.67 5.04
C GLU A 97 -15.63 3.17 4.79
N SER A 98 -14.87 2.65 3.82
CA SER A 98 -15.06 1.30 3.28
C SER A 98 -14.02 0.28 3.73
N ILE A 99 -12.77 0.71 3.95
CA ILE A 99 -11.67 -0.19 4.31
C ILE A 99 -11.73 -0.54 5.80
N ASN A 100 -11.40 -1.78 6.12
CA ASN A 100 -11.32 -2.29 7.48
C ASN A 100 -10.62 -1.28 8.42
N PRO A 101 -11.32 -0.74 9.45
CA PRO A 101 -10.78 0.29 10.32
C PRO A 101 -9.65 -0.20 11.25
N SER A 102 -9.48 -1.50 11.40
CA SER A 102 -8.47 -2.09 12.29
C SER A 102 -7.07 -2.07 11.70
N ILE A 103 -6.93 -2.07 10.36
CA ILE A 103 -5.64 -2.08 9.66
C ILE A 103 -5.19 -0.68 9.26
N ALA A 104 -3.91 -0.50 9.03
CA ALA A 104 -3.38 0.75 8.51
C ALA A 104 -3.69 0.93 7.00
N ILE A 105 -3.60 2.17 6.53
CA ILE A 105 -3.66 2.52 5.10
C ILE A 105 -2.32 3.15 4.72
N GLN A 106 -1.81 2.82 3.52
CA GLN A 106 -0.62 3.45 2.95
C GLN A 106 -0.98 4.10 1.60
N GLY A 107 -0.41 5.25 1.30
CA GLY A 107 -0.53 5.89 -0.03
C GLY A 107 -0.82 7.37 0.10
N ASN A 108 -1.44 8.01 -0.90
CA ASN A 108 -1.61 7.54 -2.28
C ASN A 108 -1.35 8.70 -3.26
N LEU A 109 -0.28 9.47 -3.01
CA LEU A 109 0.09 10.58 -3.89
C LEU A 109 0.31 10.07 -5.32
N ASP A 110 -0.27 10.77 -6.32
CA ASP A 110 -0.03 10.46 -7.73
C ASP A 110 1.46 10.64 -8.07
N PRO A 111 2.17 9.57 -8.50
CA PRO A 111 3.57 9.67 -8.89
C PRO A 111 3.83 10.69 -10.00
N ALA A 112 2.86 10.93 -10.89
CA ALA A 112 2.98 11.91 -11.96
C ALA A 112 3.16 13.36 -11.43
N SER A 113 2.72 13.63 -10.21
CA SER A 113 2.92 14.94 -9.56
C SER A 113 4.38 15.28 -9.29
N LEU A 114 5.29 14.27 -9.35
CA LEU A 114 6.72 14.40 -9.10
C LEU A 114 7.56 14.59 -10.39
N ILE A 115 6.92 14.55 -11.57
CA ILE A 115 7.61 14.70 -12.86
C ILE A 115 7.91 16.17 -13.19
N PRO A 116 6.97 17.13 -13.03
CA PRO A 116 7.23 18.53 -13.40
C PRO A 116 8.37 19.15 -12.59
N LYS A 117 9.21 19.97 -13.24
CA LYS A 117 10.25 20.76 -12.57
C LYS A 117 9.68 21.69 -11.50
N HIS A 118 8.48 22.18 -11.72
CA HIS A 118 7.71 22.96 -10.78
C HIS A 118 6.25 22.52 -10.84
N ASN A 119 5.76 21.99 -9.72
CA ASN A 119 4.36 21.63 -9.55
C ASN A 119 3.75 22.54 -8.48
N PRO A 120 2.98 23.57 -8.86
CA PRO A 120 2.41 24.51 -7.89
C PRO A 120 1.41 23.87 -6.93
N PHE A 121 0.84 22.71 -7.29
CA PHE A 121 -0.15 21.99 -6.48
C PHE A 121 0.46 20.91 -5.59
N LEU A 122 1.78 20.69 -5.63
CA LEU A 122 2.40 19.57 -4.91
C LEU A 122 2.16 19.66 -3.41
N ARG A 123 2.35 20.85 -2.82
CA ARG A 123 2.10 21.10 -1.38
C ARG A 123 0.65 20.83 -1.02
N GLU A 124 -0.29 21.41 -1.77
CA GLU A 124 -1.72 21.24 -1.54
C GLU A 124 -2.13 19.76 -1.59
N ASN A 125 -1.64 19.01 -2.58
CA ASN A 125 -1.93 17.59 -2.74
C ASN A 125 -1.41 16.77 -1.55
N VAL A 126 -0.16 17.01 -1.12
CA VAL A 126 0.43 16.31 0.03
C VAL A 126 -0.34 16.62 1.31
N GLU A 127 -0.57 17.90 1.60
CA GLU A 127 -1.30 18.33 2.80
C GLU A 127 -2.75 17.84 2.81
N SER A 128 -3.42 17.78 1.64
CA SER A 128 -4.77 17.24 1.52
C SER A 128 -4.83 15.77 1.94
N ILE A 129 -3.85 14.96 1.51
CA ILE A 129 -3.74 13.56 1.92
C ILE A 129 -3.53 13.47 3.44
N LEU A 130 -2.58 14.21 3.98
CA LEU A 130 -2.27 14.20 5.41
C LEU A 130 -3.47 14.63 6.27
N LYS A 131 -4.18 15.69 5.86
CA LYS A 131 -5.38 16.18 6.54
C LYS A 131 -6.51 15.14 6.56
N GLN A 132 -6.74 14.46 5.43
CA GLN A 132 -7.78 13.43 5.35
C GLN A 132 -7.44 12.21 6.23
N MET A 133 -6.16 11.88 6.37
CA MET A 133 -5.71 10.66 7.03
C MET A 133 -5.28 10.86 8.49
N LYS A 134 -5.39 12.07 9.06
CA LYS A 134 -4.90 12.43 10.40
C LYS A 134 -5.40 11.54 11.55
N ASP A 135 -6.64 11.05 11.45
CA ASP A 135 -7.28 10.24 12.48
C ASP A 135 -7.20 8.72 12.18
N ARG A 136 -6.38 8.33 11.19
CA ARG A 136 -6.20 6.95 10.74
C ARG A 136 -4.75 6.49 10.97
N LYS A 137 -4.55 5.19 11.26
CA LYS A 137 -3.23 4.59 11.14
C LYS A 137 -2.79 4.71 9.68
N PHE A 138 -1.80 5.54 9.42
CA PHE A 138 -1.46 5.94 8.06
C PHE A 138 0.04 5.96 7.81
N ILE A 139 0.44 5.51 6.63
CA ILE A 139 1.80 5.63 6.09
C ILE A 139 1.70 6.45 4.81
N PHE A 140 2.26 7.66 4.81
CA PHE A 140 2.33 8.45 3.59
C PHE A 140 3.23 7.77 2.56
N ASN A 141 2.73 7.62 1.34
CA ASN A 141 3.50 7.10 0.21
C ASN A 141 2.91 7.61 -1.11
N VAL A 142 3.62 7.38 -2.20
CA VAL A 142 3.08 7.48 -3.55
C VAL A 142 2.18 6.29 -3.86
N GLY A 143 1.19 6.46 -4.73
CA GLY A 143 0.24 5.42 -5.10
C GLY A 143 0.78 4.35 -6.06
N HIS A 144 2.05 4.43 -6.45
CA HIS A 144 2.80 3.44 -7.24
C HIS A 144 4.30 3.75 -7.18
N GLY A 145 5.14 2.92 -7.81
CA GLY A 145 6.56 3.25 -7.99
C GLY A 145 6.77 4.54 -8.78
N LEU A 146 7.86 5.24 -8.46
CA LEU A 146 8.27 6.44 -9.20
C LEU A 146 8.65 6.05 -10.63
N THR A 147 8.37 6.96 -11.57
CA THR A 147 8.80 6.79 -12.97
C THR A 147 10.24 7.32 -13.15
N PRO A 148 10.95 6.92 -14.21
CA PRO A 148 12.29 7.44 -14.51
C PRO A 148 12.34 8.96 -14.66
N GLU A 149 11.23 9.59 -15.03
CA GLU A 149 11.09 11.04 -15.19
C GLU A 149 10.87 11.78 -13.85
N SER A 150 10.58 11.05 -12.77
CA SER A 150 10.37 11.64 -11.45
C SER A 150 11.63 12.35 -10.96
N ARG A 151 11.48 13.55 -10.43
CA ARG A 151 12.59 14.40 -10.03
C ARG A 151 12.93 14.21 -8.55
N ILE A 152 14.20 14.05 -8.27
CA ILE A 152 14.72 13.93 -6.90
C ILE A 152 14.33 15.15 -6.05
N ASP A 153 14.37 16.35 -6.64
CA ASP A 153 14.00 17.60 -5.94
C ASP A 153 12.54 17.61 -5.53
N SER A 154 11.64 17.09 -6.38
CA SER A 154 10.22 16.96 -6.04
C SER A 154 10.00 15.97 -4.88
N VAL A 155 10.75 14.87 -4.86
CA VAL A 155 10.71 13.91 -3.74
C VAL A 155 11.19 14.56 -2.44
N LYS A 156 12.29 15.30 -2.48
CA LYS A 156 12.80 16.06 -1.31
C LYS A 156 11.75 17.06 -0.81
N GLN A 157 11.12 17.79 -1.73
CA GLN A 157 10.06 18.74 -1.38
C GLN A 157 8.87 18.05 -0.68
N VAL A 158 8.43 16.86 -1.13
CA VAL A 158 7.40 16.09 -0.44
C VAL A 158 7.82 15.75 0.98
N ILE A 159 9.06 15.29 1.18
CA ILE A 159 9.59 14.96 2.51
C ILE A 159 9.59 16.19 3.44
N GLU A 160 9.97 17.35 2.92
CA GLU A 160 9.95 18.60 3.67
C GLU A 160 8.52 19.00 4.07
N ILE A 161 7.56 18.93 3.12
CA ILE A 161 6.16 19.23 3.41
C ILE A 161 5.61 18.30 4.51
N ILE A 162 5.91 17.00 4.45
CA ILE A 162 5.46 16.05 5.47
C ILE A 162 6.05 16.38 6.84
N LYS A 163 7.33 16.78 6.91
CA LYS A 163 7.99 17.14 8.17
C LYS A 163 7.45 18.44 8.78
N GLU A 164 7.05 19.40 7.93
CA GLU A 164 6.47 20.66 8.34
C GLU A 164 4.99 20.55 8.73
N PHE A 165 4.33 19.46 8.35
CA PHE A 165 2.91 19.27 8.61
C PHE A 165 2.67 18.99 10.10
N GLU A 166 2.01 19.93 10.77
CA GLU A 166 1.56 19.80 12.15
C GLU A 166 0.21 19.05 12.17
N ILE A 167 0.14 17.98 12.95
CA ILE A 167 -1.07 17.14 13.13
C ILE A 167 -1.94 17.73 14.25
#